data_41a8eae3d0e99480a9b0075948faa7f1
#
_entry.id   41a8eae3d0e99480a9b0075948faa7f1
#
_cell.length_a   1.000
_cell.length_b   1.000
_cell.length_c   1.000
_cell.angle_alpha   90.00
_cell.angle_beta   90.00
_cell.angle_gamma   90.00
#
_symmetry.space_group_name_H-M   'P 1'
#
loop_
_entity.id
_entity.type
_entity.pdbx_description
1 polymer ?
#
loop_
_entity_poly.entity_id
_entity_poly.type
_entity_poly.pdbx_seq_one_letter_code
_entity_poly.pdbx_strand_id
1 'polypeptide(L)'
;MLKTSAIRLPNPERLMVTWDTGRRCNFDCTYCEATRHDNKSAPHSYQELVRTFEFVKKYTGEQLVNINFTGGEPTVNPAFWQLAEYIHTNETRFRLSLTTNGAWHPKNTDRIAKWFEGVTVSYHAEGHAILKKQTMDNIKLLHDLGIWLQVNVMMHVDHFDECKQICAELKELGIKHNPRPIGDGGIDRKGWFIDSDGSQRRTSHDYNDEQTKWYFEYLGITSPKEGRNCCGGRCVQGKVNDKWQDVNFIDTNFKGWACSVNKYFLHIDQHTGNVYHHQTCQALHDGRRGVLGNLNNTDDIFAYVQANKDKTIICPNDRCGCGMCIPKAKSIDVFKELL
;
A
#
# COMPACT_ATOMS: atom_id res chain seq x y z
N MET A 1 16.52 19.93 9.44
CA MET A 1 16.25 18.73 8.64
C MET A 1 17.52 17.94 8.46
N LEU A 2 17.54 16.68 8.89
CA LEU A 2 18.67 15.79 8.63
C LEU A 2 18.76 15.51 7.13
N LYS A 3 19.88 15.85 6.50
CA LYS A 3 20.10 15.60 5.07
C LYS A 3 20.51 14.13 4.90
N THR A 4 19.55 13.30 4.53
CA THR A 4 19.78 11.90 4.20
C THR A 4 20.43 11.76 2.83
N SER A 5 21.44 10.92 2.69
CA SER A 5 22.13 10.64 1.40
C SER A 5 21.76 9.27 0.83
N ALA A 6 21.32 8.35 1.65
CA ALA A 6 20.86 7.03 1.24
C ALA A 6 19.82 6.47 2.22
N ILE A 7 19.02 5.52 1.75
CA ILE A 7 18.01 4.78 2.50
C ILE A 7 18.21 3.31 2.25
N ARG A 8 18.15 2.48 3.29
CA ARG A 8 18.17 1.03 3.19
C ARG A 8 17.07 0.39 4.04
N LEU A 9 16.68 -0.81 3.66
CA LEU A 9 15.92 -1.71 4.53
C LEU A 9 16.90 -2.53 5.36
N PRO A 10 16.66 -2.75 6.63
CA PRO A 10 17.51 -3.60 7.47
C PRO A 10 17.60 -5.06 6.97
N ASN A 11 16.52 -5.57 6.33
CA ASN A 11 16.44 -6.92 5.76
C ASN A 11 15.62 -6.91 4.47
N PRO A 12 16.25 -6.68 3.31
CA PRO A 12 15.54 -6.66 2.02
C PRO A 12 15.39 -8.06 1.40
N GLU A 13 15.07 -9.07 2.19
CA GLU A 13 15.07 -10.48 1.75
C GLU A 13 13.91 -10.87 0.83
N ARG A 14 12.86 -10.03 0.75
CA ARG A 14 11.62 -10.38 0.06
C ARG A 14 11.21 -9.36 -0.99
N LEU A 15 10.77 -9.86 -2.13
CA LEU A 15 10.07 -9.04 -3.10
C LEU A 15 8.64 -8.79 -2.63
N MET A 16 8.20 -7.54 -2.66
CA MET A 16 6.85 -7.12 -2.30
C MET A 16 5.98 -7.06 -3.55
N VAL A 17 4.95 -7.85 -3.60
CA VAL A 17 3.92 -7.80 -4.65
C VAL A 17 2.68 -7.13 -4.07
N THR A 18 2.31 -5.98 -4.59
CA THR A 18 0.98 -5.40 -4.34
C THR A 18 0.06 -5.83 -5.47
N TRP A 19 -1.03 -6.48 -5.12
CA TRP A 19 -1.97 -7.02 -6.09
C TRP A 19 -3.37 -6.45 -5.85
N ASP A 20 -3.78 -5.52 -6.71
CA ASP A 20 -5.16 -5.05 -6.77
C ASP A 20 -6.02 -6.12 -7.44
N THR A 21 -6.80 -6.85 -6.64
CA THR A 21 -7.53 -8.06 -7.09
C THR A 21 -8.79 -7.76 -7.91
N GLY A 22 -9.14 -6.49 -8.08
CA GLY A 22 -10.28 -6.01 -8.84
C GLY A 22 -10.86 -4.73 -8.26
N ARG A 23 -11.95 -4.22 -8.87
CA ARG A 23 -12.57 -2.95 -8.47
C ARG A 23 -13.79 -3.11 -7.58
N ARG A 24 -14.42 -4.29 -7.54
CA ARG A 24 -15.64 -4.47 -6.76
C ARG A 24 -15.38 -4.23 -5.27
N CYS A 25 -16.26 -3.44 -4.64
CA CYS A 25 -16.20 -3.12 -3.22
C CYS A 25 -17.61 -3.18 -2.62
N ASN A 26 -17.71 -3.46 -1.32
CA ASN A 26 -18.96 -3.39 -0.55
C ASN A 26 -19.15 -2.05 0.17
N PHE A 27 -18.18 -1.13 0.03
CA PHE A 27 -18.28 0.28 0.42
C PHE A 27 -18.36 1.16 -0.82
N ASP A 28 -18.88 2.38 -0.66
CA ASP A 28 -19.00 3.39 -1.70
C ASP A 28 -18.45 4.73 -1.20
N CYS A 29 -17.20 4.74 -0.78
CA CYS A 29 -16.56 5.91 -0.18
C CYS A 29 -16.40 7.03 -1.21
N THR A 30 -16.88 8.23 -0.90
CA THR A 30 -16.89 9.40 -1.79
C THR A 30 -15.50 9.87 -2.20
N TYR A 31 -14.49 9.62 -1.38
CA TYR A 31 -13.10 9.98 -1.64
C TYR A 31 -12.28 8.88 -2.34
N CYS A 32 -12.86 7.72 -2.58
CA CYS A 32 -12.17 6.67 -3.31
C CYS A 32 -12.12 7.01 -4.81
N GLU A 33 -10.96 6.80 -5.43
CA GLU A 33 -10.82 7.04 -6.86
C GLU A 33 -11.73 6.10 -7.66
N ALA A 34 -12.51 6.63 -8.60
CA ALA A 34 -13.41 5.86 -9.46
C ALA A 34 -12.68 4.78 -10.28
N THR A 35 -11.37 4.98 -10.52
CA THR A 35 -10.51 4.01 -11.20
C THR A 35 -10.15 2.81 -10.34
N ARG A 36 -10.30 2.90 -9.02
CA ARG A 36 -9.88 1.86 -8.07
C ARG A 36 -11.03 1.02 -7.52
N HIS A 37 -12.22 1.57 -7.48
CA HIS A 37 -13.36 0.83 -6.98
C HIS A 37 -14.62 1.14 -7.76
N ASP A 38 -15.49 0.16 -7.87
CA ASP A 38 -16.87 0.30 -8.31
C ASP A 38 -17.71 -0.85 -7.75
N ASN A 39 -19.04 -0.67 -7.80
CA ASN A 39 -19.99 -1.70 -7.39
C ASN A 39 -20.56 -2.49 -8.57
N LYS A 40 -20.03 -2.30 -9.79
CA LYS A 40 -20.59 -2.81 -11.06
C LYS A 40 -19.72 -3.89 -11.69
N SER A 41 -18.40 -3.81 -11.58
CA SER A 41 -17.48 -4.78 -12.17
C SER A 41 -17.74 -6.18 -11.64
N ALA A 42 -17.78 -7.14 -12.53
CA ALA A 42 -17.83 -8.54 -12.13
C ALA A 42 -16.54 -8.91 -11.38
N PRO A 43 -16.62 -9.72 -10.32
CA PRO A 43 -15.43 -10.24 -9.68
C PRO A 43 -14.67 -11.14 -10.67
N HIS A 44 -13.34 -11.12 -10.60
CA HIS A 44 -12.50 -12.02 -11.38
C HIS A 44 -12.71 -13.48 -10.96
N SER A 45 -12.70 -14.37 -11.94
CA SER A 45 -12.79 -15.81 -11.71
C SER A 45 -11.54 -16.36 -11.06
N TYR A 46 -11.65 -17.54 -10.45
CA TYR A 46 -10.50 -18.26 -9.88
C TYR A 46 -9.40 -18.52 -10.92
N GLN A 47 -9.80 -18.92 -12.13
CA GLN A 47 -8.85 -19.19 -13.22
C GLN A 47 -8.08 -17.94 -13.67
N GLU A 48 -8.72 -16.78 -13.68
CA GLU A 48 -8.03 -15.51 -13.98
C GLU A 48 -7.01 -15.16 -12.89
N LEU A 49 -7.40 -15.29 -11.62
CA LEU A 49 -6.50 -15.04 -10.50
C LEU A 49 -5.33 -16.03 -10.48
N VAL A 50 -5.58 -17.31 -10.75
CA VAL A 50 -4.50 -18.33 -10.85
C VAL A 50 -3.53 -18.01 -11.99
N ARG A 51 -4.01 -17.60 -13.18
CA ARG A 51 -3.11 -17.19 -14.27
C ARG A 51 -2.19 -16.05 -13.87
N THR A 52 -2.73 -15.07 -13.15
CA THR A 52 -1.93 -13.95 -12.61
C THR A 52 -0.94 -14.44 -11.56
N PHE A 53 -1.33 -15.37 -10.71
CA PHE A 53 -0.41 -15.95 -9.74
C PHE A 53 0.73 -16.75 -10.40
N GLU A 54 0.45 -17.51 -11.46
CA GLU A 54 1.50 -18.20 -12.24
C GLU A 54 2.46 -17.21 -12.91
N PHE A 55 1.95 -16.06 -13.39
CA PHE A 55 2.83 -14.97 -13.83
C PHE A 55 3.72 -14.48 -12.67
N VAL A 56 3.18 -14.25 -11.47
CA VAL A 56 3.96 -13.83 -10.29
C VAL A 56 5.04 -14.86 -9.96
N LYS A 57 4.71 -16.16 -9.96
CA LYS A 57 5.67 -17.24 -9.74
C LYS A 57 6.82 -17.19 -10.74
N LYS A 58 6.50 -17.08 -12.04
CA LYS A 58 7.50 -16.99 -13.11
C LYS A 58 8.36 -15.72 -12.98
N TYR A 59 7.73 -14.57 -12.65
CA TYR A 59 8.44 -13.30 -12.52
C TYR A 59 9.42 -13.28 -11.35
N THR A 60 9.04 -13.86 -10.23
CA THR A 60 9.84 -13.83 -9.00
C THR A 60 10.86 -14.95 -8.89
N GLY A 61 10.80 -15.99 -9.76
CA GLY A 61 11.71 -17.15 -9.71
C GLY A 61 11.74 -17.77 -8.31
N GLU A 62 12.95 -17.93 -7.75
CA GLU A 62 13.14 -18.55 -6.43
C GLU A 62 13.12 -17.53 -5.26
N GLN A 63 12.84 -16.26 -5.53
CA GLN A 63 12.82 -15.25 -4.48
C GLN A 63 11.71 -15.50 -3.45
N LEU A 64 11.97 -15.13 -2.20
CA LEU A 64 10.94 -15.04 -1.18
C LEU A 64 10.03 -13.84 -1.49
N VAL A 65 8.73 -14.02 -1.39
CA VAL A 65 7.74 -13.03 -1.81
C VAL A 65 6.73 -12.74 -0.72
N ASN A 66 6.41 -11.48 -0.54
CA ASN A 66 5.23 -11.03 0.19
C ASN A 66 4.18 -10.55 -0.81
N ILE A 67 3.02 -11.17 -0.85
CA ILE A 67 1.88 -10.68 -1.63
C ILE A 67 0.94 -9.91 -0.69
N ASN A 68 0.78 -8.62 -0.95
CA ASN A 68 -0.27 -7.81 -0.32
C ASN A 68 -1.46 -7.69 -1.26
N PHE A 69 -2.55 -8.34 -0.92
CA PHE A 69 -3.81 -8.22 -1.65
C PHE A 69 -4.53 -6.94 -1.26
N THR A 70 -5.01 -6.22 -2.26
CA THR A 70 -5.77 -4.97 -2.12
C THR A 70 -6.68 -4.78 -3.35
N GLY A 71 -7.16 -3.57 -3.61
CA GLY A 71 -8.00 -3.23 -4.75
C GLY A 71 -9.27 -2.51 -4.30
N GLY A 72 -10.44 -2.86 -4.84
CA GLY A 72 -11.71 -2.49 -4.25
C GLY A 72 -11.82 -3.10 -2.85
N GLU A 73 -12.46 -4.25 -2.74
CA GLU A 73 -12.41 -5.07 -1.51
C GLU A 73 -12.16 -6.54 -1.89
N PRO A 74 -10.98 -7.10 -1.62
CA PRO A 74 -10.65 -8.47 -2.00
C PRO A 74 -11.65 -9.51 -1.45
N THR A 75 -12.12 -9.31 -0.22
CA THR A 75 -12.92 -10.28 0.52
C THR A 75 -14.35 -10.47 -0.01
N VAL A 76 -14.81 -9.58 -0.91
CA VAL A 76 -16.13 -9.74 -1.57
C VAL A 76 -16.08 -10.71 -2.76
N ASN A 77 -14.88 -11.05 -3.23
CA ASN A 77 -14.71 -12.00 -4.32
C ASN A 77 -14.56 -13.44 -3.77
N PRO A 78 -15.51 -14.37 -4.05
CA PRO A 78 -15.36 -15.76 -3.61
C PRO A 78 -14.09 -16.44 -4.12
N ALA A 79 -13.63 -16.11 -5.32
CA ALA A 79 -12.42 -16.67 -5.92
C ALA A 79 -11.13 -16.23 -5.19
N PHE A 80 -11.14 -15.07 -4.56
CA PHE A 80 -10.04 -14.60 -3.71
C PHE A 80 -9.74 -15.58 -2.57
N TRP A 81 -10.79 -16.09 -1.89
CA TRP A 81 -10.61 -17.03 -0.80
C TRP A 81 -10.01 -18.36 -1.27
N GLN A 82 -10.42 -18.84 -2.45
CA GLN A 82 -9.87 -20.05 -3.05
C GLN A 82 -8.39 -19.87 -3.43
N LEU A 83 -8.04 -18.70 -3.98
CA LEU A 83 -6.65 -18.38 -4.32
C LEU A 83 -5.78 -18.27 -3.06
N ALA A 84 -6.24 -17.57 -2.02
CA ALA A 84 -5.48 -17.39 -0.78
C ALA A 84 -5.21 -18.75 -0.09
N GLU A 85 -6.21 -19.63 -0.04
CA GLU A 85 -6.06 -20.99 0.46
C GLU A 85 -5.05 -21.80 -0.37
N TYR A 86 -5.16 -21.74 -1.69
CA TYR A 86 -4.26 -22.43 -2.61
C TYR A 86 -2.81 -21.99 -2.38
N ILE A 87 -2.54 -20.69 -2.33
CA ILE A 87 -1.19 -20.16 -2.13
C ILE A 87 -0.66 -20.57 -0.75
N HIS A 88 -1.45 -20.35 0.30
CA HIS A 88 -1.05 -20.72 1.67
C HIS A 88 -0.70 -22.20 1.83
N THR A 89 -1.45 -23.09 1.16
CA THR A 89 -1.30 -24.53 1.32
C THR A 89 -0.16 -25.11 0.49
N ASN A 90 0.09 -24.56 -0.71
CA ASN A 90 0.96 -25.19 -1.69
C ASN A 90 2.28 -24.43 -1.93
N GLU A 91 2.43 -23.20 -1.45
CA GLU A 91 3.51 -22.32 -1.89
C GLU A 91 4.26 -21.68 -0.71
N THR A 92 5.23 -22.39 -0.17
CA THR A 92 5.94 -22.03 1.07
C THR A 92 6.81 -20.76 0.99
N ARG A 93 7.22 -20.34 -0.22
CA ARG A 93 8.02 -19.13 -0.41
C ARG A 93 7.19 -17.84 -0.45
N PHE A 94 5.86 -17.95 -0.51
CA PHE A 94 4.94 -16.81 -0.51
C PHE A 94 4.33 -16.59 0.86
N ARG A 95 4.39 -15.34 1.32
CA ARG A 95 3.66 -14.86 2.49
C ARG A 95 2.54 -13.97 2.03
N LEU A 96 1.40 -14.06 2.68
CA LEU A 96 0.22 -13.28 2.33
C LEU A 96 -0.03 -12.20 3.36
N SER A 97 -0.37 -11.01 2.88
CA SER A 97 -0.92 -9.92 3.67
C SER A 97 -2.15 -9.34 2.98
N LEU A 98 -3.00 -8.67 3.72
CA LEU A 98 -4.27 -8.16 3.24
C LEU A 98 -4.44 -6.70 3.63
N THR A 99 -4.85 -5.88 2.66
CA THR A 99 -5.39 -4.53 2.89
C THR A 99 -6.86 -4.54 2.54
N THR A 100 -7.73 -4.20 3.49
CA THR A 100 -9.18 -4.45 3.43
C THR A 100 -9.95 -3.37 4.19
N ASN A 101 -11.24 -3.21 3.90
CA ASN A 101 -12.14 -2.40 4.72
C ASN A 101 -12.62 -3.13 5.99
N GLY A 102 -12.28 -4.41 6.15
CA GLY A 102 -12.58 -5.18 7.35
C GLY A 102 -14.00 -5.75 7.44
N ALA A 103 -14.87 -5.47 6.49
CA ALA A 103 -16.28 -5.87 6.55
C ALA A 103 -16.57 -7.22 5.85
N TRP A 104 -15.75 -8.23 6.12
CA TRP A 104 -16.02 -9.60 5.69
C TRP A 104 -16.92 -10.33 6.69
N HIS A 105 -17.56 -11.40 6.25
CA HIS A 105 -18.39 -12.23 7.13
C HIS A 105 -17.55 -12.87 8.24
N PRO A 106 -17.93 -12.80 9.53
CA PRO A 106 -17.12 -13.26 10.68
C PRO A 106 -16.59 -14.70 10.56
N LYS A 107 -17.33 -15.61 9.90
CA LYS A 107 -16.87 -16.99 9.65
C LYS A 107 -15.55 -17.10 8.87
N ASN A 108 -15.13 -16.02 8.22
CA ASN A 108 -13.88 -15.99 7.46
C ASN A 108 -12.69 -15.46 8.30
N THR A 109 -12.93 -15.00 9.54
CA THR A 109 -11.86 -14.44 10.37
C THR A 109 -10.79 -15.46 10.71
N ASP A 110 -11.18 -16.70 11.00
CA ASP A 110 -10.23 -17.81 11.24
C ASP A 110 -9.38 -18.12 9.99
N ARG A 111 -9.97 -18.00 8.80
CA ARG A 111 -9.23 -18.16 7.53
C ARG A 111 -8.20 -17.07 7.36
N ILE A 112 -8.55 -15.82 7.68
CA ILE A 112 -7.60 -14.70 7.64
C ILE A 112 -6.48 -14.94 8.64
N ALA A 113 -6.79 -15.27 9.88
CA ALA A 113 -5.79 -15.53 10.91
C ALA A 113 -4.87 -16.70 10.55
N LYS A 114 -5.38 -17.69 9.82
CA LYS A 114 -4.60 -18.87 9.40
C LYS A 114 -3.72 -18.62 8.18
N TRP A 115 -4.23 -17.86 7.18
CA TRP A 115 -3.57 -17.75 5.86
C TRP A 115 -2.72 -16.50 5.69
N PHE A 116 -2.96 -15.46 6.48
CA PHE A 116 -2.30 -14.17 6.33
C PHE A 116 -1.37 -13.89 7.52
N GLU A 117 -0.15 -13.43 7.23
CA GLU A 117 0.80 -13.00 8.29
C GLU A 117 0.45 -11.63 8.86
N GLY A 118 -0.30 -10.83 8.13
CA GLY A 118 -0.70 -9.51 8.57
C GLY A 118 -1.87 -8.93 7.82
N VAL A 119 -2.63 -8.10 8.52
CA VAL A 119 -3.80 -7.41 7.98
C VAL A 119 -3.70 -5.92 8.27
N THR A 120 -3.91 -5.13 7.22
CA THR A 120 -4.15 -3.70 7.35
C THR A 120 -5.63 -3.44 7.11
N VAL A 121 -6.34 -3.00 8.13
CA VAL A 121 -7.75 -2.64 8.02
C VAL A 121 -7.88 -1.13 7.85
N SER A 122 -8.62 -0.70 6.85
CA SER A 122 -9.02 0.70 6.67
C SER A 122 -10.43 0.91 7.22
N TYR A 123 -10.55 1.64 8.32
CA TYR A 123 -11.86 2.01 8.86
C TYR A 123 -12.40 3.23 8.10
N HIS A 124 -13.59 3.08 7.51
CA HIS A 124 -14.24 4.10 6.70
C HIS A 124 -15.54 4.59 7.37
N ALA A 125 -15.53 5.81 7.91
CA ALA A 125 -16.64 6.38 8.66
C ALA A 125 -17.92 6.61 7.82
N GLU A 126 -17.78 6.79 6.49
CA GLU A 126 -18.92 6.89 5.56
C GLU A 126 -19.66 5.55 5.37
N GLY A 127 -19.07 4.45 5.78
CA GLY A 127 -19.66 3.13 5.61
C GLY A 127 -21.01 3.00 6.29
N HIS A 128 -21.87 2.14 5.74
CA HIS A 128 -23.14 1.80 6.37
C HIS A 128 -22.94 1.25 7.80
N ALA A 129 -23.79 1.61 8.74
CA ALA A 129 -23.63 1.29 10.17
C ALA A 129 -23.37 -0.22 10.44
N ILE A 130 -24.07 -1.11 9.71
CA ILE A 130 -23.88 -2.57 9.83
C ILE A 130 -22.46 -2.97 9.43
N LEU A 131 -21.93 -2.44 8.33
CA LEU A 131 -20.58 -2.74 7.84
C LEU A 131 -19.51 -2.15 8.76
N LYS A 132 -19.72 -0.93 9.29
CA LYS A 132 -18.82 -0.32 10.28
C LYS A 132 -18.74 -1.17 11.55
N LYS A 133 -19.89 -1.62 12.06
CA LYS A 133 -19.93 -2.53 13.21
C LYS A 133 -19.17 -3.82 12.90
N GLN A 134 -19.41 -4.43 11.77
CA GLN A 134 -18.74 -5.66 11.34
C GLN A 134 -17.21 -5.47 11.22
N THR A 135 -16.77 -4.32 10.68
CA THR A 135 -15.35 -3.96 10.65
C THR A 135 -14.74 -3.93 12.04
N MET A 136 -15.39 -3.26 13.00
CA MET A 136 -14.89 -3.20 14.39
C MET A 136 -14.89 -4.55 15.09
N ASP A 137 -15.94 -5.35 14.89
CA ASP A 137 -16.02 -6.71 15.45
C ASP A 137 -14.87 -7.58 14.90
N ASN A 138 -14.63 -7.52 13.60
CA ASN A 138 -13.53 -8.27 12.97
C ASN A 138 -12.13 -7.77 13.41
N ILE A 139 -11.95 -6.47 13.61
CA ILE A 139 -10.70 -5.90 14.16
C ILE A 139 -10.41 -6.49 15.54
N LYS A 140 -11.41 -6.52 16.43
CA LYS A 140 -11.27 -7.08 17.78
C LYS A 140 -10.95 -8.57 17.73
N LEU A 141 -11.66 -9.34 16.91
CA LEU A 141 -11.40 -10.77 16.72
C LEU A 141 -9.97 -11.05 16.20
N LEU A 142 -9.48 -10.29 15.23
CA LEU A 142 -8.10 -10.44 14.73
C LEU A 142 -7.08 -10.08 15.80
N HIS A 143 -7.35 -9.06 16.61
CA HIS A 143 -6.48 -8.69 17.73
C HIS A 143 -6.39 -9.81 18.75
N ASP A 144 -7.54 -10.38 19.15
CA ASP A 144 -7.63 -11.48 20.12
C ASP A 144 -6.93 -12.76 19.61
N LEU A 145 -6.94 -12.99 18.29
CA LEU A 145 -6.20 -14.08 17.64
C LEU A 145 -4.69 -13.82 17.51
N GLY A 146 -4.22 -12.62 17.89
CA GLY A 146 -2.78 -12.28 17.92
C GLY A 146 -2.14 -12.10 16.55
N ILE A 147 -2.93 -11.89 15.48
CA ILE A 147 -2.39 -11.62 14.15
C ILE A 147 -1.75 -10.22 14.11
N TRP A 148 -0.72 -10.05 13.27
CA TRP A 148 -0.21 -8.69 13.04
C TRP A 148 -1.29 -7.83 12.39
N LEU A 149 -1.75 -6.83 13.11
CA LEU A 149 -2.86 -5.96 12.74
C LEU A 149 -2.44 -4.49 12.77
N GLN A 150 -2.75 -3.77 11.69
CA GLN A 150 -2.67 -2.33 11.61
C GLN A 150 -4.02 -1.77 11.19
N VAL A 151 -4.58 -0.84 11.96
CA VAL A 151 -5.82 -0.14 11.57
C VAL A 151 -5.50 1.26 11.07
N ASN A 152 -5.93 1.61 9.88
CA ASN A 152 -5.92 2.97 9.36
C ASN A 152 -7.32 3.57 9.53
N VAL A 153 -7.48 4.53 10.41
CA VAL A 153 -8.74 5.27 10.56
C VAL A 153 -8.74 6.40 9.55
N MET A 154 -9.59 6.30 8.52
CA MET A 154 -9.67 7.29 7.45
C MET A 154 -10.42 8.52 7.98
N MET A 155 -9.67 9.62 8.24
CA MET A 155 -10.17 10.81 8.93
C MET A 155 -11.10 11.62 8.04
N HIS A 156 -12.36 11.20 7.92
CA HIS A 156 -13.36 11.90 7.12
C HIS A 156 -13.76 13.21 7.78
N VAL A 157 -13.77 14.32 7.04
CA VAL A 157 -14.00 15.66 7.59
C VAL A 157 -15.37 15.79 8.27
N ASP A 158 -16.43 15.23 7.65
CA ASP A 158 -17.80 15.31 8.17
C ASP A 158 -18.09 14.28 9.28
N HIS A 159 -17.23 13.26 9.41
CA HIS A 159 -17.29 12.20 10.44
C HIS A 159 -16.09 12.25 11.38
N PHE A 160 -15.47 13.43 11.53
CA PHE A 160 -14.19 13.55 12.23
C PHE A 160 -14.29 13.14 13.69
N ASP A 161 -15.39 13.47 14.38
CA ASP A 161 -15.61 13.08 15.78
C ASP A 161 -15.80 11.58 15.95
N GLU A 162 -16.50 10.91 15.02
CA GLU A 162 -16.57 9.46 14.99
C GLU A 162 -15.17 8.86 14.83
N CYS A 163 -14.37 9.38 13.90
CA CYS A 163 -13.00 8.93 13.70
C CYS A 163 -12.13 9.10 14.95
N LYS A 164 -12.29 10.20 15.70
CA LYS A 164 -11.60 10.40 17.00
C LYS A 164 -12.01 9.35 18.04
N GLN A 165 -13.30 9.04 18.12
CA GLN A 165 -13.82 8.02 19.04
C GLN A 165 -13.25 6.64 18.71
N ILE A 166 -13.20 6.28 17.42
CA ILE A 166 -12.59 5.01 16.98
C ILE A 166 -11.10 4.97 17.31
N CYS A 167 -10.35 6.07 17.10
CA CYS A 167 -8.95 6.14 17.52
C CYS A 167 -8.78 5.93 19.03
N ALA A 168 -9.66 6.52 19.84
CA ALA A 168 -9.64 6.35 21.29
C ALA A 168 -9.93 4.90 21.69
N GLU A 169 -10.97 4.28 21.13
CA GLU A 169 -11.34 2.88 21.37
C GLU A 169 -10.18 1.93 21.01
N LEU A 170 -9.58 2.09 19.84
CA LEU A 170 -8.45 1.27 19.40
C LEU A 170 -7.23 1.44 20.31
N LYS A 171 -7.00 2.66 20.82
CA LYS A 171 -5.93 2.94 21.78
C LYS A 171 -6.17 2.24 23.13
N GLU A 172 -7.38 2.29 23.66
CA GLU A 172 -7.78 1.60 24.89
C GLU A 172 -7.62 0.08 24.77
N LEU A 173 -7.95 -0.49 23.61
CA LEU A 173 -7.76 -1.91 23.32
C LEU A 173 -6.29 -2.29 23.04
N GLY A 174 -5.37 -1.35 22.99
CA GLY A 174 -3.96 -1.62 22.66
C GLY A 174 -3.74 -1.98 21.18
N ILE A 175 -4.73 -1.75 20.31
CA ILE A 175 -4.65 -2.07 18.90
C ILE A 175 -3.85 -1.01 18.15
N LYS A 176 -2.85 -1.45 17.40
CA LYS A 176 -2.02 -0.56 16.58
C LYS A 176 -2.86 0.12 15.52
N HIS A 177 -2.93 1.43 15.56
CA HIS A 177 -3.71 2.21 14.61
C HIS A 177 -3.01 3.51 14.19
N ASN A 178 -3.51 4.11 13.12
CA ASN A 178 -2.99 5.35 12.57
C ASN A 178 -4.14 6.18 11.98
N PRO A 179 -4.42 7.38 12.51
CA PRO A 179 -5.31 8.32 11.86
C PRO A 179 -4.71 8.73 10.51
N ARG A 180 -5.45 8.50 9.41
CA ARG A 180 -5.01 8.78 8.05
C ARG A 180 -5.84 9.91 7.47
N PRO A 181 -5.25 11.09 7.22
CA PRO A 181 -5.95 12.13 6.48
C PRO A 181 -6.28 11.64 5.07
N ILE A 182 -7.44 12.03 4.60
CA ILE A 182 -7.89 11.72 3.25
C ILE A 182 -7.26 12.73 2.29
N GLY A 183 -6.49 12.25 1.33
CA GLY A 183 -5.82 13.04 0.31
C GLY A 183 -4.33 12.74 0.15
N ASP A 184 -3.79 13.14 -0.99
CA ASP A 184 -2.41 12.82 -1.41
C ASP A 184 -1.32 13.59 -0.67
N GLY A 185 -1.69 14.59 0.08
CA GLY A 185 -0.73 15.52 0.66
C GLY A 185 -0.63 15.52 2.16
N GLY A 186 -1.52 14.81 2.83
CA GLY A 186 -1.67 14.97 4.26
C GLY A 186 -2.73 15.99 4.64
N ILE A 187 -2.86 16.28 5.93
CA ILE A 187 -3.94 17.12 6.46
C ILE A 187 -3.88 18.58 6.02
N ASP A 188 -2.73 19.05 5.56
CA ASP A 188 -2.47 20.42 5.15
C ASP A 188 -2.43 20.63 3.62
N ARG A 189 -2.72 19.58 2.82
CA ARG A 189 -2.62 19.65 1.36
C ARG A 189 -3.95 19.42 0.68
N LYS A 190 -4.22 20.25 -0.32
CA LYS A 190 -5.39 20.17 -1.20
C LYS A 190 -5.01 19.35 -2.44
N GLY A 191 -5.71 18.26 -2.70
CA GLY A 191 -5.50 17.42 -3.87
C GLY A 191 -6.73 17.44 -4.79
N TRP A 192 -6.49 17.46 -6.09
CA TRP A 192 -7.50 17.30 -7.11
C TRP A 192 -7.11 16.14 -8.01
N PHE A 193 -8.06 15.25 -8.31
CA PHE A 193 -7.93 14.26 -9.36
C PHE A 193 -8.72 14.67 -10.58
N ILE A 194 -8.20 14.32 -11.76
CA ILE A 194 -8.93 14.41 -13.01
C ILE A 194 -9.31 12.98 -13.37
N ASP A 195 -10.61 12.71 -13.39
CA ASP A 195 -11.15 11.42 -13.81
C ASP A 195 -10.96 11.20 -15.31
N SER A 196 -11.12 9.96 -15.76
CA SER A 196 -10.95 9.59 -17.18
C SER A 196 -11.91 10.29 -18.14
N ASP A 197 -13.01 10.85 -17.63
CA ASP A 197 -13.98 11.66 -18.37
C ASP A 197 -13.66 13.16 -18.38
N GLY A 198 -12.54 13.56 -17.74
CA GLY A 198 -12.12 14.95 -17.61
C GLY A 198 -12.78 15.71 -16.45
N SER A 199 -13.63 15.06 -15.67
CA SER A 199 -14.22 15.66 -14.49
C SER A 199 -13.16 15.84 -13.40
N GLN A 200 -13.23 16.95 -12.65
CA GLN A 200 -12.36 17.19 -11.50
C GLN A 200 -13.02 16.67 -10.24
N ARG A 201 -12.37 15.70 -9.60
CA ARG A 201 -12.80 15.16 -8.32
C ARG A 201 -11.83 15.55 -7.23
N ARG A 202 -12.36 16.03 -6.11
CA ARG A 202 -11.57 16.33 -4.93
C ARG A 202 -11.44 15.10 -4.07
N THR A 203 -10.25 14.54 -4.00
CA THR A 203 -9.94 13.36 -3.17
C THR A 203 -9.34 13.72 -1.83
N SER A 204 -9.00 14.99 -1.60
CA SER A 204 -8.54 15.45 -0.29
C SER A 204 -9.60 16.26 0.41
N HIS A 205 -9.74 16.02 1.72
CA HIS A 205 -10.63 16.79 2.57
C HIS A 205 -9.95 18.08 3.06
N ASP A 206 -10.73 19.15 3.18
CA ASP A 206 -10.29 20.40 3.82
C ASP A 206 -10.59 20.29 5.31
N TYR A 207 -9.55 20.10 6.08
CA TYR A 207 -9.65 20.10 7.55
C TYR A 207 -9.59 21.53 8.08
N ASN A 208 -10.44 21.83 9.07
CA ASN A 208 -10.39 23.09 9.79
C ASN A 208 -9.23 23.10 10.79
N ASP A 209 -9.00 24.26 11.43
CA ASP A 209 -7.89 24.46 12.36
C ASP A 209 -7.98 23.54 13.59
N GLU A 210 -9.20 23.28 14.10
CA GLU A 210 -9.42 22.38 15.24
C GLU A 210 -9.09 20.93 14.89
N GLN A 211 -9.58 20.44 13.74
CA GLN A 211 -9.29 19.08 13.24
C GLN A 211 -7.80 18.91 12.97
N THR A 212 -7.16 19.93 12.39
CA THR A 212 -5.71 19.92 12.11
C THR A 212 -4.91 19.91 13.41
N LYS A 213 -5.29 20.74 14.38
CA LYS A 213 -4.65 20.77 15.71
C LYS A 213 -4.77 19.43 16.42
N TRP A 214 -5.98 18.87 16.49
CA TRP A 214 -6.18 17.55 17.09
C TRP A 214 -5.29 16.49 16.46
N TYR A 215 -5.20 16.46 15.13
CA TYR A 215 -4.39 15.49 14.40
C TYR A 215 -2.90 15.58 14.77
N PHE A 216 -2.35 16.79 14.88
CA PHE A 216 -0.95 16.97 15.25
C PHE A 216 -0.71 16.59 16.72
N GLU A 217 -1.59 17.02 17.62
CA GLU A 217 -1.51 16.64 19.03
C GLU A 217 -1.59 15.12 19.23
N TYR A 218 -2.52 14.46 18.52
CA TYR A 218 -2.69 13.01 18.59
C TYR A 218 -1.43 12.25 18.14
N LEU A 219 -0.77 12.72 17.09
CA LEU A 219 0.46 12.12 16.58
C LEU A 219 1.72 12.56 17.33
N GLY A 220 1.62 13.55 18.23
CA GLY A 220 2.76 14.14 18.92
C GLY A 220 3.75 14.84 17.98
N ILE A 221 3.25 15.45 16.90
CA ILE A 221 4.05 16.18 15.92
C ILE A 221 3.69 17.67 15.95
N THR A 222 4.68 18.55 15.70
CA THR A 222 4.49 20.00 15.76
C THR A 222 4.22 20.61 14.38
N SER A 223 4.53 19.87 13.33
CA SER A 223 4.25 20.33 11.96
C SER A 223 4.13 19.18 10.96
N PRO A 224 3.46 19.38 9.81
CA PRO A 224 3.40 18.40 8.71
C PRO A 224 4.77 18.01 8.16
N LYS A 225 5.79 18.83 8.40
CA LYS A 225 7.17 18.60 7.97
C LYS A 225 7.92 17.63 8.89
N GLU A 226 7.40 17.32 10.05
CA GLU A 226 8.03 16.40 11.03
C GLU A 226 7.84 14.92 10.70
N GLY A 227 7.27 14.64 9.57
CA GLY A 227 7.42 13.36 8.92
C GLY A 227 6.47 12.27 9.33
N ARG A 228 6.08 11.52 8.34
CA ARG A 228 5.31 10.30 8.48
C ARG A 228 6.19 9.10 8.24
N ASN A 229 6.17 8.18 9.15
CA ASN A 229 6.70 6.86 8.92
C ASN A 229 5.71 6.04 8.09
N CYS A 230 6.13 5.53 6.94
CA CYS A 230 5.30 4.64 6.12
C CYS A 230 4.89 3.37 6.86
N CYS A 231 5.69 2.92 7.85
CA CYS A 231 5.52 1.65 8.55
C CYS A 231 5.50 1.80 10.08
N GLY A 232 5.13 2.96 10.63
CA GLY A 232 5.17 3.19 12.08
C GLY A 232 6.59 3.23 12.68
N GLY A 233 7.61 3.62 11.90
CA GLY A 233 8.83 4.21 12.44
C GLY A 233 10.06 3.33 12.65
N ARG A 234 10.05 2.06 12.28
CA ARG A 234 11.20 1.19 12.61
C ARG A 234 11.81 0.40 11.45
N CYS A 235 11.32 0.56 10.23
CA CYS A 235 11.73 -0.30 9.13
C CYS A 235 12.76 0.33 8.18
N VAL A 236 13.15 1.58 8.39
CA VAL A 236 14.02 2.29 7.44
C VAL A 236 15.19 2.92 8.15
N GLN A 237 16.39 2.65 7.63
CA GLN A 237 17.61 3.34 8.03
C GLN A 237 18.03 4.33 6.97
N GLY A 238 18.40 5.53 7.38
CA GLY A 238 18.97 6.57 6.53
C GLY A 238 20.46 6.79 6.81
N LYS A 239 21.25 7.06 5.77
CA LYS A 239 22.63 7.47 5.89
C LYS A 239 22.67 8.99 6.09
N VAL A 240 23.00 9.43 7.30
CA VAL A 240 23.10 10.84 7.68
C VAL A 240 24.53 11.10 8.17
N ASN A 241 25.23 12.06 7.56
CA ASN A 241 26.64 12.34 7.85
C ASN A 241 27.49 11.05 7.83
N ASP A 242 27.31 10.24 6.79
CA ASP A 242 27.97 8.96 6.54
C ASP A 242 27.74 7.85 7.58
N LYS A 243 26.80 8.04 8.50
CA LYS A 243 26.41 7.01 9.50
C LYS A 243 24.98 6.53 9.24
N TRP A 244 24.78 5.21 9.32
CA TRP A 244 23.44 4.61 9.29
C TRP A 244 22.77 4.78 10.65
N GLN A 245 21.55 5.30 10.63
CA GLN A 245 20.71 5.45 11.81
C GLN A 245 19.23 5.29 11.45
N ASP A 246 18.43 4.92 12.43
CA ASP A 246 16.99 4.91 12.27
C ASP A 246 16.50 6.33 12.01
N VAL A 247 15.71 6.48 10.94
CA VAL A 247 15.18 7.78 10.55
C VAL A 247 13.67 7.79 10.71
N ASN A 248 13.23 8.70 11.56
CA ASN A 248 11.79 8.95 11.77
C ASN A 248 11.22 9.91 10.72
N PHE A 249 12.10 10.56 9.97
CA PHE A 249 11.76 11.61 9.02
C PHE A 249 12.68 11.58 7.81
N ILE A 250 12.09 11.49 6.63
CA ILE A 250 12.82 11.49 5.36
C ILE A 250 12.18 12.52 4.44
N ASP A 251 13.02 13.37 3.84
CA ASP A 251 12.61 14.18 2.69
C ASP A 251 12.08 13.25 1.59
N THR A 252 10.92 13.54 1.03
CA THR A 252 10.28 12.72 -0.01
C THR A 252 10.73 13.10 -1.42
N ASN A 253 11.62 14.09 -1.57
CA ASN A 253 12.19 14.46 -2.86
C ASN A 253 13.38 13.57 -3.18
N PHE A 254 13.16 12.59 -4.06
CA PHE A 254 14.18 11.65 -4.52
C PHE A 254 14.54 11.82 -6.00
N LYS A 255 14.22 12.95 -6.61
CA LYS A 255 14.61 13.23 -8.00
C LYS A 255 16.12 13.11 -8.18
N GLY A 256 16.51 12.34 -9.17
CA GLY A 256 17.92 12.05 -9.46
C GLY A 256 18.57 10.97 -8.60
N TRP A 257 17.86 10.40 -7.61
CA TRP A 257 18.41 9.31 -6.81
C TRP A 257 18.35 7.98 -7.55
N ALA A 258 19.39 7.19 -7.43
CA ALA A 258 19.37 5.78 -7.81
C ALA A 258 18.42 5.00 -6.90
N CYS A 259 17.56 4.14 -7.46
CA CYS A 259 16.49 3.47 -6.78
C CYS A 259 16.39 1.99 -7.19
N SER A 260 16.12 1.12 -6.24
CA SER A 260 16.00 -0.33 -6.44
C SER A 260 14.55 -0.83 -6.50
N VAL A 261 13.60 0.03 -6.90
CA VAL A 261 12.18 -0.35 -6.98
C VAL A 261 11.96 -1.60 -7.83
N ASN A 262 12.70 -1.77 -8.92
CA ASN A 262 12.63 -2.93 -9.81
C ASN A 262 13.08 -4.26 -9.17
N LYS A 263 13.82 -4.20 -8.06
CA LYS A 263 14.30 -5.40 -7.35
C LYS A 263 13.40 -5.83 -6.21
N TYR A 264 12.63 -4.90 -5.65
CA TYR A 264 11.91 -5.13 -4.41
C TYR A 264 10.40 -5.00 -4.52
N PHE A 265 9.88 -4.47 -5.64
CA PHE A 265 8.45 -4.22 -5.80
C PHE A 265 7.93 -4.65 -7.15
N LEU A 266 6.73 -5.22 -7.12
CA LEU A 266 5.87 -5.48 -8.27
C LEU A 266 4.45 -5.03 -7.89
N HIS A 267 3.78 -4.33 -8.78
CA HIS A 267 2.38 -3.97 -8.61
C HIS A 267 1.57 -4.48 -9.78
N ILE A 268 0.46 -5.13 -9.48
CA ILE A 268 -0.45 -5.73 -10.47
C ILE A 268 -1.84 -5.13 -10.28
N ASP A 269 -2.38 -4.54 -11.31
CA ASP A 269 -3.79 -4.16 -11.41
C ASP A 269 -4.53 -5.26 -12.20
N GLN A 270 -5.24 -6.11 -11.49
CA GLN A 270 -5.98 -7.23 -12.09
C GLN A 270 -7.07 -6.76 -13.05
N HIS A 271 -7.70 -5.62 -12.79
CA HIS A 271 -8.80 -5.11 -13.59
C HIS A 271 -8.35 -4.65 -14.98
N THR A 272 -7.24 -3.91 -15.05
CA THR A 272 -6.67 -3.44 -16.31
C THR A 272 -5.70 -4.44 -16.93
N GLY A 273 -5.22 -5.39 -16.14
CA GLY A 273 -4.14 -6.30 -16.49
C GLY A 273 -2.75 -5.63 -16.49
N ASN A 274 -2.64 -4.38 -16.10
CA ASN A 274 -1.37 -3.66 -16.13
C ASN A 274 -0.46 -4.08 -14.97
N VAL A 275 0.82 -4.17 -15.28
CA VAL A 275 1.89 -4.50 -14.35
C VAL A 275 2.86 -3.33 -14.26
N TYR A 276 3.28 -3.01 -13.03
CA TYR A 276 4.16 -1.89 -12.71
C TYR A 276 5.28 -2.35 -11.77
N HIS A 277 6.38 -1.62 -11.69
CA HIS A 277 7.27 -1.79 -10.53
C HIS A 277 6.56 -1.36 -9.25
N HIS A 278 5.92 -0.19 -9.28
CA HIS A 278 5.06 0.30 -8.22
C HIS A 278 4.01 1.23 -8.83
N GLN A 279 2.81 1.23 -8.30
CA GLN A 279 1.64 1.96 -8.83
C GLN A 279 1.91 3.43 -9.19
N THR A 280 2.72 4.12 -8.40
CA THR A 280 3.05 5.55 -8.60
C THR A 280 4.42 5.77 -9.24
N CYS A 281 5.16 4.72 -9.56
CA CYS A 281 6.50 4.82 -10.13
C CYS A 281 6.42 5.04 -11.64
N GLN A 282 6.98 6.14 -12.12
CA GLN A 282 7.08 6.45 -13.54
C GLN A 282 8.50 6.24 -14.11
N ALA A 283 9.40 5.68 -13.31
CA ALA A 283 10.78 5.48 -13.66
C ALA A 283 10.98 4.20 -14.49
N LEU A 284 10.90 4.33 -15.80
CA LEU A 284 11.23 3.27 -16.75
C LEU A 284 12.26 3.76 -17.78
N HIS A 285 12.95 2.81 -18.42
CA HIS A 285 14.08 3.12 -19.29
C HIS A 285 13.72 3.41 -20.75
N ASP A 286 12.51 3.09 -21.19
CA ASP A 286 12.08 3.16 -22.60
C ASP A 286 10.91 4.12 -22.86
N GLY A 287 10.66 5.02 -21.92
CA GLY A 287 9.55 5.98 -22.02
C GLY A 287 8.15 5.41 -21.75
N ARG A 288 8.04 4.15 -21.37
CA ARG A 288 6.78 3.55 -20.90
C ARG A 288 6.36 4.25 -19.61
N ARG A 289 5.28 4.93 -19.57
CA ARG A 289 4.81 5.76 -18.45
C ARG A 289 4.49 4.94 -17.17
N GLY A 290 5.51 4.29 -16.59
CA GLY A 290 5.40 3.47 -15.38
C GLY A 290 4.87 2.05 -15.60
N VAL A 291 4.25 1.73 -16.73
CA VAL A 291 3.68 0.40 -17.03
C VAL A 291 4.76 -0.51 -17.61
N LEU A 292 5.07 -1.61 -16.92
CA LEU A 292 6.01 -2.64 -17.41
C LEU A 292 5.43 -3.37 -18.64
N GLY A 293 4.13 -3.60 -18.62
CA GLY A 293 3.38 -4.29 -19.66
C GLY A 293 2.02 -4.74 -19.14
N ASN A 294 1.40 -5.67 -19.85
CA ASN A 294 0.06 -6.14 -19.53
C ASN A 294 0.03 -7.68 -19.42
N LEU A 295 -0.77 -8.21 -18.49
CA LEU A 295 -0.93 -9.65 -18.27
C LEU A 295 -1.42 -10.43 -19.51
N ASN A 296 -2.04 -9.74 -20.48
CA ASN A 296 -2.41 -10.34 -21.75
C ASN A 296 -1.20 -10.61 -22.67
N ASN A 297 -0.06 -9.99 -22.40
CA ASN A 297 1.20 -10.20 -23.12
C ASN A 297 2.38 -10.20 -22.13
N THR A 298 2.51 -11.26 -21.37
CA THR A 298 3.57 -11.38 -20.35
C THR A 298 4.97 -11.49 -20.93
N ASP A 299 5.10 -11.93 -22.18
CA ASP A 299 6.43 -12.06 -22.84
C ASP A 299 7.05 -10.68 -23.06
N ASP A 300 6.25 -9.64 -23.35
CA ASP A 300 6.75 -8.25 -23.41
C ASP A 300 7.31 -7.78 -22.06
N ILE A 301 6.65 -8.15 -20.95
CA ILE A 301 7.14 -7.84 -19.60
C ILE A 301 8.48 -8.51 -19.35
N PHE A 302 8.61 -9.80 -19.65
CA PHE A 302 9.86 -10.56 -19.45
C PHE A 302 10.98 -10.03 -20.35
N ALA A 303 10.68 -9.73 -21.61
CA ALA A 303 11.66 -9.12 -22.53
C ALA A 303 12.17 -7.77 -22.01
N TYR A 304 11.26 -6.91 -21.53
CA TYR A 304 11.63 -5.62 -20.94
C TYR A 304 12.50 -5.79 -19.70
N VAL A 305 12.11 -6.65 -18.76
CA VAL A 305 12.85 -6.91 -17.52
C VAL A 305 14.24 -7.45 -17.84
N GLN A 306 14.37 -8.39 -18.77
CA GLN A 306 15.65 -8.95 -19.20
C GLN A 306 16.55 -7.91 -19.85
N ALA A 307 16.02 -7.06 -20.71
CA ALA A 307 16.79 -5.99 -21.38
C ALA A 307 17.25 -4.88 -20.43
N ASN A 308 16.66 -4.77 -19.26
CA ASN A 308 16.92 -3.69 -18.29
C ASN A 308 17.39 -4.19 -16.91
N LYS A 309 17.66 -5.48 -16.75
CA LYS A 309 17.99 -6.11 -15.46
C LYS A 309 19.20 -5.48 -14.75
N ASP A 310 20.20 -5.03 -15.53
CA ASP A 310 21.46 -4.46 -15.02
C ASP A 310 21.44 -2.92 -14.97
N LYS A 311 20.34 -2.31 -15.41
CA LYS A 311 20.22 -0.85 -15.43
C LYS A 311 19.72 -0.32 -14.10
N THR A 312 20.38 0.72 -13.61
CA THR A 312 19.95 1.45 -12.42
C THR A 312 18.78 2.37 -12.76
N ILE A 313 17.71 2.30 -12.00
CA ILE A 313 16.60 3.25 -12.09
C ILE A 313 16.99 4.55 -11.41
N ILE A 314 16.82 5.66 -12.12
CA ILE A 314 16.96 7.02 -11.57
C ILE A 314 15.56 7.61 -11.37
N CYS A 315 15.25 8.00 -10.15
CA CYS A 315 13.93 8.55 -9.82
C CYS A 315 13.67 9.86 -10.57
N PRO A 316 12.60 9.96 -11.38
CA PRO A 316 12.29 11.19 -12.12
C PRO A 316 11.45 12.17 -11.31
N ASN A 317 10.90 11.76 -10.18
CA ASN A 317 9.86 12.47 -9.47
C ASN A 317 10.41 13.35 -8.35
N ASP A 318 9.92 14.59 -8.26
CA ASP A 318 10.19 15.49 -7.14
C ASP A 318 9.58 14.95 -5.83
N ARG A 319 8.55 14.12 -5.94
CA ARG A 319 7.92 13.46 -4.81
C ARG A 319 7.80 11.96 -5.07
N CYS A 320 8.30 11.16 -4.14
CA CYS A 320 8.21 9.72 -4.20
C CYS A 320 6.89 9.24 -3.58
N GLY A 321 5.98 8.75 -4.42
CA GLY A 321 4.77 8.03 -3.99
C GLY A 321 4.98 6.53 -3.75
N CYS A 322 6.16 5.98 -4.17
CA CYS A 322 6.47 4.55 -4.09
C CYS A 322 6.84 4.05 -2.68
N GLY A 323 6.76 4.92 -1.69
CA GLY A 323 7.16 4.58 -0.33
C GLY A 323 8.66 4.83 -0.05
N MET A 324 8.91 5.22 1.18
CA MET A 324 10.25 5.55 1.66
C MET A 324 11.09 4.29 1.91
N CYS A 325 10.45 3.13 2.01
CA CYS A 325 11.07 1.86 2.39
C CYS A 325 11.91 1.21 1.26
N ILE A 326 11.93 1.78 0.07
CA ILE A 326 12.70 1.23 -1.04
C ILE A 326 14.15 1.70 -0.94
N PRO A 327 15.17 0.81 -0.97
CA PRO A 327 16.56 1.18 -0.99
C PRO A 327 16.88 2.15 -2.13
N LYS A 328 17.54 3.26 -1.79
CA LYS A 328 17.88 4.33 -2.74
C LYS A 328 19.02 5.20 -2.22
N ALA A 329 19.78 5.82 -3.12
CA ALA A 329 20.86 6.72 -2.74
C ALA A 329 21.06 7.85 -3.76
N LYS A 330 21.58 8.98 -3.29
CA LYS A 330 21.97 10.12 -4.14
C LYS A 330 23.11 9.79 -5.10
N SER A 331 24.07 9.00 -4.64
CA SER A 331 25.23 8.56 -5.40
C SER A 331 25.04 7.13 -5.89
N ILE A 332 25.42 6.85 -7.13
CA ILE A 332 25.41 5.51 -7.71
C ILE A 332 26.38 4.59 -6.96
N ASP A 333 27.53 5.11 -6.49
CA ASP A 333 28.51 4.32 -5.77
C ASP A 333 27.95 3.86 -4.41
N VAL A 334 27.34 4.78 -3.63
CA VAL A 334 26.64 4.42 -2.38
C VAL A 334 25.46 3.49 -2.66
N PHE A 335 24.78 3.67 -3.80
CA PHE A 335 23.66 2.78 -4.18
C PHE A 335 24.13 1.34 -4.44
N LYS A 336 25.28 1.15 -5.09
CA LYS A 336 25.86 -0.18 -5.31
C LYS A 336 26.21 -0.90 -4.00
N GLU A 337 26.57 -0.15 -2.94
CA GLU A 337 26.80 -0.71 -1.60
C GLU A 337 25.52 -1.20 -0.92
N LEU A 338 24.33 -0.79 -1.40
CA LEU A 338 23.03 -1.18 -0.85
C LEU A 338 22.46 -2.47 -1.45
N LEU A 339 23.01 -2.92 -2.57
CA LEU A 339 22.54 -4.04 -3.38
C LEU A 339 23.37 -5.30 -3.18
#